data_f6d4a1ed8d82f0693a228432d0ccac5a
#
_entry.id   f6d4a1ed8d82f0693a228432d0ccac5a
#
_cell.length_a   1.000
_cell.length_b   1.000
_cell.length_c   1.000
_cell.angle_alpha   90.00
_cell.angle_beta   90.00
_cell.angle_gamma   90.00
#
_symmetry.space_group_name_H-M   'P 1'
#
loop_
_entity.id
_entity.type
_entity.pdbx_description
1 polymer ?
#
loop_
_entity_poly.entity_id
_entity_poly.type
_entity_poly.pdbx_seq_one_letter_code
_entity_poly.pdbx_strand_id
1 'polypeptide(L)'
;MATTPDPSRRRLLGSLAFGACNAILPVGWSADEPGLESSARSTRRVGIAAAGWAGVPCVSVELRDEEQQRVLRTGGNGPTYAIVPVPFSAGTLEVDVAAELTGRGAPEARGFVGVSFHVDEAAETYEAVYLRMTNGRLNRPMPPAPRIDRAVQYVAHPGFHYAVSRERYPGRYEKGADIGLGLWHRLRLEVERSRLRAMVDGREVLAVDDLRYAGREGPIGLWIDDGTRGYFRRLRIS
;
A
#
# COMPACT_ATOMS: atom_id res chain seq x y z
N MET A 1 69.48 -46.20 23.59
CA MET A 1 70.16 -45.08 22.91
C MET A 1 69.06 -44.08 22.54
N ALA A 2 69.12 -42.97 23.15
CA ALA A 2 68.08 -41.94 23.06
C ALA A 2 68.28 -41.04 21.84
N THR A 3 67.23 -40.65 21.15
CA THR A 3 67.25 -39.57 20.21
C THR A 3 66.13 -38.55 20.60
N THR A 4 66.62 -37.39 20.88
CA THR A 4 65.85 -36.15 21.29
C THR A 4 65.06 -35.61 20.15
N PRO A 5 63.89 -34.98 20.37
CA PRO A 5 63.11 -34.27 19.38
C PRO A 5 63.46 -32.79 19.25
N ASP A 6 63.44 -32.30 18.04
CA ASP A 6 63.64 -30.93 17.58
C ASP A 6 62.43 -30.03 17.88
N PRO A 7 62.60 -28.82 18.45
CA PRO A 7 61.53 -27.85 18.65
C PRO A 7 61.69 -26.63 17.73
N SER A 8 61.02 -26.59 16.59
CA SER A 8 60.80 -25.30 15.87
C SER A 8 59.69 -25.38 14.84
N ARG A 9 58.46 -25.20 15.33
CA ARG A 9 57.34 -24.74 14.44
C ARG A 9 56.77 -23.47 15.01
N ARG A 10 57.25 -22.34 14.48
CA ARG A 10 56.62 -21.04 14.65
C ARG A 10 55.31 -21.03 13.88
N ARG A 11 54.19 -20.90 14.58
CA ARG A 11 52.89 -20.61 14.01
C ARG A 11 52.82 -19.12 13.67
N LEU A 12 52.68 -18.79 12.41
CA LEU A 12 52.25 -17.47 11.94
C LEU A 12 50.74 -17.34 12.17
N LEU A 13 50.35 -16.46 13.08
CA LEU A 13 49.01 -16.01 13.25
C LEU A 13 48.70 -14.96 12.18
N GLY A 14 48.03 -15.38 11.12
CA GLY A 14 47.42 -14.44 10.17
C GLY A 14 46.16 -13.83 10.76
N SER A 15 46.21 -12.54 11.07
CA SER A 15 45.01 -11.74 11.42
C SER A 15 44.17 -11.56 10.17
N LEU A 16 43.05 -12.26 10.08
CA LEU A 16 41.97 -11.94 9.16
C LEU A 16 41.15 -10.79 9.72
N ALA A 17 41.34 -9.60 9.17
CA ALA A 17 40.47 -8.47 9.38
C ALA A 17 39.10 -8.77 8.74
N PHE A 18 38.09 -9.04 9.54
CA PHE A 18 36.71 -9.04 9.11
C PHE A 18 36.28 -7.60 8.88
N GLY A 19 36.21 -7.20 7.62
CA GLY A 19 35.52 -5.98 7.24
C GLY A 19 34.04 -6.10 7.60
N ALA A 20 33.61 -5.31 8.56
CA ALA A 20 32.19 -5.15 8.87
C ALA A 20 31.49 -4.49 7.67
N CYS A 21 30.86 -5.32 6.84
CA CYS A 21 29.90 -4.85 5.86
C CYS A 21 28.65 -4.39 6.66
N ASN A 22 28.51 -3.09 6.89
CA ASN A 22 27.25 -2.52 7.40
C ASN A 22 26.18 -2.72 6.33
N ALA A 23 25.51 -3.88 6.37
CA ALA A 23 24.26 -4.07 5.68
C ALA A 23 23.25 -3.16 6.38
N ILE A 24 22.85 -2.09 5.72
CA ILE A 24 21.66 -1.31 6.08
C ILE A 24 20.50 -2.27 5.91
N LEU A 25 20.01 -2.81 7.02
CA LEU A 25 18.79 -3.61 7.03
C LEU A 25 17.65 -2.66 6.67
N PRO A 26 16.79 -2.99 5.69
CA PRO A 26 15.61 -2.21 5.43
C PRO A 26 14.77 -2.17 6.71
N VAL A 27 14.32 -0.96 7.09
CA VAL A 27 13.40 -0.79 8.20
C VAL A 27 12.07 -1.44 7.80
N GLY A 28 11.92 -2.73 8.08
CA GLY A 28 10.73 -3.50 7.82
C GLY A 28 9.73 -3.31 8.94
N TRP A 29 8.65 -2.62 8.70
CA TRP A 29 7.50 -2.62 9.60
C TRP A 29 6.66 -3.87 9.32
N SER A 30 6.54 -4.76 10.30
CA SER A 30 5.69 -5.96 10.23
C SER A 30 4.44 -5.75 11.06
N ALA A 31 3.28 -6.16 10.58
CA ALA A 31 2.02 -6.12 11.34
C ALA A 31 1.97 -7.17 12.48
N ASP A 32 2.94 -8.07 12.52
CA ASP A 32 3.17 -8.95 13.68
C ASP A 32 3.92 -8.22 14.81
N GLU A 33 4.46 -7.00 14.53
CA GLU A 33 4.94 -6.09 15.55
C GLU A 33 3.83 -5.09 15.93
N PRO A 34 3.71 -4.65 17.18
CA PRO A 34 2.69 -3.69 17.63
C PRO A 34 2.85 -2.29 17.00
N GLY A 35 3.42 -2.22 15.80
CA GLY A 35 3.87 -1.01 15.14
C GLY A 35 2.85 -0.32 14.28
N LEU A 36 2.06 -1.02 13.48
CA LEU A 36 1.19 -0.35 12.51
C LEU A 36 0.02 0.36 13.21
N GLU A 37 -0.58 -0.27 14.22
CA GLU A 37 -1.67 0.31 15.00
C GLU A 37 -1.20 1.51 15.83
N SER A 38 0.00 1.43 16.44
CA SER A 38 0.58 2.53 17.21
C SER A 38 1.12 3.68 16.35
N SER A 39 1.42 3.43 15.09
CA SER A 39 2.02 4.39 14.15
C SER A 39 1.00 5.06 13.26
N ALA A 40 0.00 4.32 12.76
CA ALA A 40 -1.05 4.90 11.93
C ALA A 40 -1.99 5.74 12.80
N ARG A 41 -2.34 6.93 12.30
CA ARG A 41 -3.18 7.89 13.00
C ARG A 41 -4.49 8.09 12.26
N SER A 42 -5.58 8.03 13.01
CA SER A 42 -6.89 8.47 12.52
C SER A 42 -6.82 9.91 12.04
N THR A 43 -7.50 10.20 10.95
CA THR A 43 -7.75 11.57 10.50
C THR A 43 -9.17 12.00 10.89
N ARG A 44 -9.52 13.23 10.57
CA ARG A 44 -10.90 13.70 10.76
C ARG A 44 -11.94 12.90 9.94
N ARG A 45 -11.50 12.21 8.86
CA ARG A 45 -12.39 11.50 7.91
C ARG A 45 -12.47 10.01 8.15
N VAL A 46 -11.41 9.41 8.68
CA VAL A 46 -11.36 7.96 8.93
C VAL A 46 -11.00 7.64 10.38
N GLY A 47 -11.55 6.54 10.86
CA GLY A 47 -11.12 5.86 12.06
C GLY A 47 -10.19 4.70 11.73
N ILE A 48 -9.30 4.37 12.67
CA ILE A 48 -8.46 3.19 12.64
C ILE A 48 -8.65 2.40 13.93
N ALA A 49 -8.66 1.08 13.84
CA ALA A 49 -8.79 0.19 15.00
C ALA A 49 -8.02 -1.12 14.79
N ALA A 50 -7.59 -1.75 15.89
CA ALA A 50 -7.17 -3.15 15.87
C ALA A 50 -8.31 -4.03 15.42
N ALA A 51 -8.01 -5.00 14.56
CA ALA A 51 -9.00 -5.88 13.96
C ALA A 51 -8.42 -7.27 13.69
N GLY A 52 -9.31 -8.21 13.38
CA GLY A 52 -8.97 -9.50 12.82
C GLY A 52 -9.76 -9.73 11.55
N TRP A 53 -9.11 -10.15 10.48
CA TRP A 53 -9.75 -10.50 9.22
C TRP A 53 -9.25 -11.85 8.72
N ALA A 54 -10.19 -12.76 8.41
CA ALA A 54 -9.88 -14.15 8.01
C ALA A 54 -8.93 -14.86 9.00
N GLY A 55 -9.14 -14.64 10.32
CA GLY A 55 -8.33 -15.25 11.39
C GLY A 55 -6.95 -14.63 11.58
N VAL A 56 -6.65 -13.49 10.95
CA VAL A 56 -5.33 -12.86 10.99
C VAL A 56 -5.43 -11.48 11.64
N PRO A 57 -4.56 -11.12 12.62
CA PRO A 57 -4.47 -9.78 13.19
C PRO A 57 -4.11 -8.74 12.12
N CYS A 58 -4.76 -7.58 12.18
CA CYS A 58 -4.58 -6.48 11.25
C CYS A 58 -5.08 -5.17 11.85
N VAL A 59 -4.95 -4.07 11.13
CA VAL A 59 -5.68 -2.84 11.40
C VAL A 59 -6.82 -2.67 10.41
N SER A 60 -7.94 -2.14 10.87
CA SER A 60 -9.05 -1.74 10.02
C SER A 60 -9.09 -0.22 9.88
N VAL A 61 -9.45 0.25 8.70
CA VAL A 61 -9.71 1.65 8.39
C VAL A 61 -11.09 1.77 7.79
N GLU A 62 -11.90 2.72 8.29
CA GLU A 62 -13.27 2.95 7.83
C GLU A 62 -13.60 4.45 7.87
N LEU A 63 -14.49 4.91 6.99
CA LEU A 63 -15.00 6.28 7.07
C LEU A 63 -15.74 6.50 8.41
N ARG A 64 -15.51 7.65 9.03
CA ARG A 64 -16.37 8.09 10.14
C ARG A 64 -17.78 8.33 9.64
N ASP A 65 -18.77 8.19 10.51
CA ASP A 65 -20.17 8.28 10.12
C ASP A 65 -20.51 9.63 9.44
N GLU A 66 -19.99 10.73 9.96
CA GLU A 66 -20.18 12.06 9.36
C GLU A 66 -19.58 12.13 7.94
N GLU A 67 -18.41 11.57 7.74
CA GLU A 67 -17.74 11.54 6.44
C GLU A 67 -18.47 10.61 5.46
N GLN A 68 -18.93 9.46 5.93
CA GLN A 68 -19.75 8.55 5.11
C GLN A 68 -21.02 9.27 4.62
N GLN A 69 -21.71 10.00 5.51
CA GLN A 69 -22.87 10.79 5.14
C GLN A 69 -22.52 11.94 4.17
N ARG A 70 -21.36 12.57 4.36
CA ARG A 70 -20.90 13.59 3.41
C ARG A 70 -20.67 12.98 2.03
N VAL A 71 -19.97 11.87 1.93
CA VAL A 71 -19.68 11.17 0.67
C VAL A 71 -20.97 10.79 -0.06
N LEU A 72 -21.97 10.30 0.65
CA LEU A 72 -23.27 9.95 0.06
C LEU A 72 -24.00 11.19 -0.52
N ARG A 73 -23.82 12.36 0.09
CA ARG A 73 -24.47 13.60 -0.40
C ARG A 73 -23.71 14.28 -1.55
N THR A 74 -22.39 14.23 -1.54
CA THR A 74 -21.56 15.06 -2.41
C THR A 74 -20.75 14.26 -3.43
N GLY A 75 -20.81 12.94 -3.38
CA GLY A 75 -19.87 12.04 -4.06
C GLY A 75 -18.57 11.86 -3.28
N GLY A 76 -17.86 10.76 -3.52
CA GLY A 76 -16.54 10.49 -2.99
C GLY A 76 -15.48 11.46 -3.51
N ASN A 77 -14.22 11.08 -3.43
CA ASN A 77 -13.02 11.82 -3.86
C ASN A 77 -12.51 12.84 -2.83
N GLY A 78 -12.20 12.38 -1.65
CA GLY A 78 -11.47 13.15 -0.65
C GLY A 78 -10.26 12.41 -0.10
N PRO A 79 -9.44 13.04 0.75
CA PRO A 79 -8.36 12.38 1.46
C PRO A 79 -8.91 11.46 2.56
N THR A 80 -9.31 10.25 2.18
CA THR A 80 -9.95 9.23 3.01
C THR A 80 -8.95 8.14 3.40
N TYR A 81 -7.94 8.49 4.18
CA TYR A 81 -6.88 7.58 4.63
C TYR A 81 -6.46 7.83 6.07
N ALA A 82 -5.97 6.77 6.72
CA ALA A 82 -5.26 6.90 7.98
C ALA A 82 -3.78 7.18 7.69
N ILE A 83 -3.20 8.20 8.36
CA ILE A 83 -1.82 8.63 8.13
C ILE A 83 -0.85 7.71 8.84
N VAL A 84 0.16 7.23 8.12
CA VAL A 84 1.36 6.62 8.67
C VAL A 84 2.49 7.64 8.52
N PRO A 85 3.00 8.24 9.63
CA PRO A 85 3.92 9.37 9.60
C PRO A 85 5.37 8.93 9.29
N VAL A 86 5.56 8.25 8.17
CA VAL A 86 6.86 7.85 7.64
C VAL A 86 7.07 8.60 6.34
N PRO A 87 8.15 9.39 6.21
CA PRO A 87 8.44 10.12 4.99
C PRO A 87 8.72 9.16 3.84
N PHE A 88 8.11 9.43 2.70
CA PHE A 88 8.29 8.66 1.48
C PHE A 88 8.24 9.59 0.25
N SER A 89 9.23 9.47 -0.62
CA SER A 89 9.27 10.15 -1.91
C SER A 89 9.58 9.19 -3.07
N ALA A 90 10.35 8.14 -2.81
CA ALA A 90 10.71 7.09 -3.77
C ALA A 90 11.08 5.81 -3.02
N GLY A 91 11.16 4.70 -3.74
CA GLY A 91 11.46 3.39 -3.18
C GLY A 91 10.30 2.41 -3.33
N THR A 92 10.18 1.49 -2.39
CA THR A 92 9.14 0.46 -2.40
C THR A 92 8.18 0.63 -1.22
N LEU A 93 6.89 0.61 -1.50
CA LEU A 93 5.81 0.44 -0.53
C LEU A 93 5.17 -0.93 -0.75
N GLU A 94 5.10 -1.76 0.27
CA GLU A 94 4.44 -3.06 0.22
C GLU A 94 3.50 -3.20 1.41
N VAL A 95 2.27 -3.65 1.17
CA VAL A 95 1.25 -3.88 2.20
C VAL A 95 0.30 -4.97 1.78
N ASP A 96 -0.09 -5.85 2.71
CA ASP A 96 -1.21 -6.75 2.50
C ASP A 96 -2.50 -5.99 2.78
N VAL A 97 -3.45 -6.04 1.84
CA VAL A 97 -4.75 -5.37 1.92
C VAL A 97 -5.89 -6.35 1.69
N ALA A 98 -6.98 -6.16 2.41
CA ALA A 98 -8.27 -6.79 2.15
C ALA A 98 -9.38 -5.76 2.36
N ALA A 99 -10.59 -6.02 1.86
CA ALA A 99 -11.72 -5.14 2.09
C ALA A 99 -13.04 -5.90 2.15
N GLU A 100 -13.99 -5.32 2.88
CA GLU A 100 -15.39 -5.66 2.83
C GLU A 100 -16.25 -4.44 2.52
N LEU A 101 -17.46 -4.68 2.03
CA LEU A 101 -18.49 -3.64 1.89
C LEU A 101 -19.24 -3.51 3.20
N THR A 102 -19.36 -2.29 3.72
CA THR A 102 -20.06 -2.01 4.98
C THR A 102 -21.59 -2.00 4.84
N GLY A 103 -22.08 -2.02 3.61
CA GLY A 103 -23.52 -1.83 3.33
C GLY A 103 -24.01 -0.40 3.52
N ARG A 104 -23.13 0.53 3.89
CA ARG A 104 -23.44 1.96 4.17
C ARG A 104 -23.06 2.90 3.03
N GLY A 105 -22.40 2.37 1.99
CA GLY A 105 -21.93 3.13 0.83
C GLY A 105 -23.00 3.29 -0.26
N ALA A 106 -22.65 4.09 -1.28
CA ALA A 106 -23.43 4.19 -2.50
C ALA A 106 -23.47 2.85 -3.25
N PRO A 107 -24.44 2.63 -4.14
CA PRO A 107 -24.49 1.42 -4.99
C PRO A 107 -23.23 1.20 -5.84
N GLU A 108 -22.47 2.27 -6.05
CA GLU A 108 -21.19 2.26 -6.77
C GLU A 108 -19.99 1.90 -5.89
N ALA A 109 -20.14 1.68 -4.60
CA ALA A 109 -19.07 1.19 -3.73
C ALA A 109 -18.49 -0.11 -4.27
N ARG A 110 -17.16 -0.22 -4.29
CA ARG A 110 -16.46 -1.35 -4.93
C ARG A 110 -15.43 -2.02 -4.02
N GLY A 111 -15.48 -1.74 -2.69
CA GLY A 111 -14.47 -2.23 -1.77
C GLY A 111 -13.12 -1.61 -2.10
N PHE A 112 -13.05 -0.28 -1.97
CA PHE A 112 -11.86 0.51 -2.35
C PHE A 112 -10.82 0.46 -1.24
N VAL A 113 -9.64 -0.10 -1.51
CA VAL A 113 -8.54 -0.19 -0.55
C VAL A 113 -7.20 -0.04 -1.24
N GLY A 114 -6.28 0.70 -0.65
CA GLY A 114 -4.97 0.93 -1.24
C GLY A 114 -4.06 1.80 -0.40
N VAL A 115 -3.10 2.46 -1.05
CA VAL A 115 -2.10 3.31 -0.41
C VAL A 115 -2.06 4.68 -1.07
N SER A 116 -2.05 5.74 -0.27
CA SER A 116 -1.68 7.09 -0.73
C SER A 116 -0.23 7.40 -0.36
N PHE A 117 0.42 8.20 -1.19
CA PHE A 117 1.80 8.63 -1.06
C PHE A 117 1.95 10.04 -1.65
N HIS A 118 3.13 10.67 -1.52
CA HIS A 118 3.33 12.07 -1.89
C HIS A 118 2.27 13.01 -1.27
N VAL A 119 1.90 12.71 -0.03
CA VAL A 119 0.91 13.47 0.72
C VAL A 119 1.53 14.79 1.16
N ASP A 120 0.83 15.91 0.98
CA ASP A 120 1.30 17.20 1.45
C ASP A 120 1.12 17.38 2.97
N GLU A 121 1.72 18.44 3.53
CA GLU A 121 1.65 18.73 4.97
C GLU A 121 0.21 18.94 5.48
N ALA A 122 -0.67 19.50 4.65
CA ALA A 122 -2.08 19.69 4.98
C ALA A 122 -2.90 18.41 4.87
N ALA A 123 -2.31 17.33 4.34
CA ALA A 123 -2.95 16.05 4.05
C ALA A 123 -4.16 16.18 3.10
N GLU A 124 -4.15 17.17 2.23
CA GLU A 124 -5.25 17.46 1.28
C GLU A 124 -4.88 17.09 -0.16
N THR A 125 -3.58 17.03 -0.53
CA THR A 125 -3.16 16.59 -1.86
C THR A 125 -2.28 15.35 -1.78
N TYR A 126 -2.49 14.38 -2.65
CA TYR A 126 -1.80 13.09 -2.64
C TYR A 126 -1.91 12.37 -3.97
N GLU A 127 -1.08 11.37 -4.17
CA GLU A 127 -1.27 10.32 -5.15
C GLU A 127 -1.69 9.03 -4.45
N ALA A 128 -2.43 8.18 -5.15
CA ALA A 128 -2.80 6.88 -4.63
C ALA A 128 -2.89 5.81 -5.71
N VAL A 129 -2.57 4.59 -5.32
CA VAL A 129 -2.96 3.37 -6.04
C VAL A 129 -3.89 2.58 -5.15
N TYR A 130 -5.03 2.21 -5.70
CA TYR A 130 -6.02 1.43 -4.97
C TYR A 130 -6.65 0.33 -5.82
N LEU A 131 -7.17 -0.64 -5.11
CA LEU A 131 -7.90 -1.78 -5.64
C LEU A 131 -9.40 -1.53 -5.51
N ARG A 132 -10.16 -1.95 -6.52
CA ARG A 132 -11.62 -2.10 -6.48
C ARG A 132 -11.92 -3.56 -6.34
N MET A 133 -12.02 -4.05 -5.12
CA MET A 133 -12.05 -5.48 -4.82
C MET A 133 -13.18 -6.22 -5.54
N THR A 134 -14.38 -5.59 -5.68
CA THR A 134 -15.51 -6.21 -6.40
C THR A 134 -15.35 -6.23 -7.92
N ASN A 135 -14.31 -5.57 -8.47
CA ASN A 135 -14.03 -5.57 -9.90
C ASN A 135 -13.03 -6.66 -10.32
N GLY A 136 -12.44 -7.35 -9.36
CA GLY A 136 -11.43 -8.37 -9.65
C GLY A 136 -11.99 -9.68 -10.19
N ARG A 137 -11.16 -10.41 -10.92
CA ARG A 137 -11.52 -11.68 -11.62
C ARG A 137 -11.77 -12.84 -10.68
N LEU A 138 -11.38 -12.74 -9.39
CA LEU A 138 -11.62 -13.80 -8.41
C LEU A 138 -13.03 -13.78 -7.81
N ASN A 139 -13.82 -12.71 -8.04
CA ASN A 139 -15.19 -12.65 -7.57
C ASN A 139 -16.09 -13.66 -8.29
N ARG A 140 -17.12 -14.12 -7.58
CA ARG A 140 -18.16 -14.99 -8.14
C ARG A 140 -19.55 -14.44 -7.80
N PRO A 141 -20.38 -14.08 -8.76
CA PRO A 141 -20.11 -14.10 -10.21
C PRO A 141 -19.00 -13.12 -10.59
N MET A 142 -18.28 -13.43 -11.67
CA MET A 142 -17.23 -12.56 -12.19
C MET A 142 -17.86 -11.25 -12.72
N PRO A 143 -17.29 -10.07 -12.41
CA PRO A 143 -17.85 -8.82 -12.87
C PRO A 143 -17.79 -8.70 -14.40
N PRO A 144 -18.83 -8.15 -15.06
CA PRO A 144 -18.82 -7.95 -16.49
C PRO A 144 -17.89 -6.81 -16.91
N ALA A 145 -17.52 -6.77 -18.18
CA ALA A 145 -16.88 -5.60 -18.79
C ALA A 145 -17.83 -4.36 -18.70
N PRO A 146 -17.28 -3.13 -18.53
CA PRO A 146 -15.86 -2.82 -18.43
C PRO A 146 -15.30 -2.91 -17.01
N ARG A 147 -16.07 -3.40 -16.03
CA ARG A 147 -15.66 -3.45 -14.61
C ARG A 147 -14.45 -4.32 -14.39
N ILE A 148 -14.40 -5.49 -15.03
CA ILE A 148 -13.33 -6.47 -14.90
C ILE A 148 -11.94 -5.91 -15.29
N ASP A 149 -11.93 -4.90 -16.16
CA ASP A 149 -10.70 -4.24 -16.64
C ASP A 149 -10.31 -3.03 -15.77
N ARG A 150 -11.04 -2.79 -14.68
CA ARG A 150 -10.92 -1.59 -13.82
C ARG A 150 -10.75 -1.98 -12.35
N ALA A 151 -9.93 -2.97 -12.08
CA ALA A 151 -9.70 -3.48 -10.73
C ALA A 151 -8.63 -2.70 -9.96
N VAL A 152 -7.61 -2.19 -10.65
CA VAL A 152 -6.53 -1.35 -10.10
C VAL A 152 -6.60 0.03 -10.71
N GLN A 153 -6.39 1.08 -9.90
CA GLN A 153 -6.46 2.45 -10.35
C GLN A 153 -5.37 3.30 -9.71
N TYR A 154 -4.73 4.16 -10.50
CA TYR A 154 -3.94 5.31 -10.03
C TYR A 154 -4.77 6.59 -10.10
N VAL A 155 -4.61 7.45 -9.09
CA VAL A 155 -5.19 8.80 -9.02
C VAL A 155 -4.22 9.79 -8.41
N ALA A 156 -4.43 11.09 -8.69
CA ALA A 156 -3.82 12.19 -7.95
C ALA A 156 -4.90 13.19 -7.53
N HIS A 157 -5.02 13.41 -6.23
CA HIS A 157 -5.99 14.33 -5.66
C HIS A 157 -5.34 15.69 -5.37
N PRO A 158 -6.01 16.82 -5.66
CA PRO A 158 -7.27 16.95 -6.41
C PRO A 158 -7.07 16.91 -7.92
N GLY A 159 -8.14 16.67 -8.64
CA GLY A 159 -8.25 16.98 -10.07
C GLY A 159 -7.86 15.86 -11.04
N PHE A 160 -7.17 14.80 -10.61
CA PHE A 160 -6.84 13.67 -11.48
C PHE A 160 -7.43 12.36 -10.94
N HIS A 161 -8.76 12.29 -10.94
CA HIS A 161 -9.52 11.10 -10.55
C HIS A 161 -9.86 10.21 -11.76
N TYR A 162 -10.47 9.06 -11.48
CA TYR A 162 -10.83 8.07 -12.50
C TYR A 162 -11.66 8.64 -13.65
N ALA A 163 -12.56 9.59 -13.40
CA ALA A 163 -13.39 10.18 -14.45
C ALA A 163 -12.52 10.94 -15.46
N VAL A 164 -11.63 11.81 -14.97
CA VAL A 164 -10.69 12.58 -15.81
C VAL A 164 -9.72 11.66 -16.55
N SER A 165 -9.17 10.66 -15.85
CA SER A 165 -8.22 9.74 -16.48
C SER A 165 -8.87 8.87 -17.57
N ARG A 166 -10.13 8.45 -17.40
CA ARG A 166 -10.88 7.70 -18.40
C ARG A 166 -11.22 8.51 -19.62
N GLU A 167 -11.61 9.77 -19.41
CA GLU A 167 -11.95 10.68 -20.50
C GLU A 167 -10.72 10.99 -21.37
N ARG A 168 -9.61 11.37 -20.72
CA ARG A 168 -8.41 11.86 -21.41
C ARG A 168 -7.45 10.77 -21.86
N TYR A 169 -7.40 9.66 -21.13
CA TYR A 169 -6.41 8.60 -21.30
C TYR A 169 -7.03 7.22 -21.05
N PRO A 170 -7.97 6.76 -21.87
CA PRO A 170 -8.71 5.52 -21.65
C PRO A 170 -7.78 4.32 -21.38
N GLY A 171 -7.98 3.63 -20.24
CA GLY A 171 -7.24 2.43 -19.87
C GLY A 171 -5.77 2.62 -19.49
N ARG A 172 -5.24 3.85 -19.46
CA ARG A 172 -3.83 4.10 -19.11
C ARG A 172 -3.57 3.97 -17.62
N TYR A 173 -4.47 4.49 -16.79
CA TYR A 173 -4.29 4.58 -15.33
C TYR A 173 -5.17 3.60 -14.55
N GLU A 174 -5.78 2.65 -15.23
CA GLU A 174 -6.54 1.56 -14.63
C GLU A 174 -6.34 0.25 -15.39
N LYS A 175 -6.37 -0.87 -14.69
CA LYS A 175 -6.19 -2.22 -15.25
C LYS A 175 -7.03 -3.25 -14.50
N GLY A 176 -7.32 -4.36 -15.16
CA GLY A 176 -7.87 -5.56 -14.53
C GLY A 176 -6.82 -6.28 -13.68
N ALA A 177 -7.26 -6.98 -12.64
CA ALA A 177 -6.39 -7.79 -11.78
C ALA A 177 -7.14 -9.01 -11.24
N ASP A 178 -6.36 -10.02 -10.82
CA ASP A 178 -6.86 -11.23 -10.16
C ASP A 178 -7.00 -10.96 -8.66
N ILE A 179 -8.00 -10.15 -8.29
CA ILE A 179 -8.35 -9.81 -6.91
C ILE A 179 -9.81 -10.17 -6.62
N GLY A 180 -10.18 -10.24 -5.33
CA GLY A 180 -11.54 -10.55 -4.90
C GLY A 180 -11.90 -9.89 -3.57
N LEU A 181 -13.19 -9.56 -3.41
CA LEU A 181 -13.70 -9.02 -2.16
C LEU A 181 -13.50 -10.04 -1.02
N GLY A 182 -13.03 -9.57 0.11
CA GLY A 182 -12.79 -10.38 1.29
C GLY A 182 -11.49 -11.16 1.30
N LEU A 183 -10.74 -11.19 0.19
CA LEU A 183 -9.45 -11.87 0.08
C LEU A 183 -8.29 -10.93 0.42
N TRP A 184 -7.23 -11.49 1.02
CA TRP A 184 -5.97 -10.79 1.19
C TRP A 184 -5.21 -10.73 -0.13
N HIS A 185 -4.70 -9.55 -0.47
CA HIS A 185 -3.81 -9.31 -1.61
C HIS A 185 -2.61 -8.50 -1.18
N ARG A 186 -1.45 -8.79 -1.73
CA ARG A 186 -0.25 -8.00 -1.54
C ARG A 186 -0.17 -6.93 -2.60
N LEU A 187 -0.35 -5.67 -2.20
CA LEU A 187 -0.11 -4.51 -3.03
C LEU A 187 1.33 -4.03 -2.81
N ARG A 188 2.11 -3.98 -3.89
CA ARG A 188 3.47 -3.45 -3.90
C ARG A 188 3.55 -2.33 -4.93
N LEU A 189 4.08 -1.19 -4.52
CA LEU A 189 4.35 -0.04 -5.36
C LEU A 189 5.86 0.20 -5.41
N GLU A 190 6.43 0.27 -6.59
CA GLU A 190 7.79 0.73 -6.83
C GLU A 190 7.71 2.13 -7.43
N VAL A 191 8.20 3.13 -6.68
CA VAL A 191 8.17 4.54 -7.07
C VAL A 191 9.59 5.00 -7.36
N GLU A 192 9.83 5.44 -8.57
CA GLU A 192 11.13 5.93 -9.01
C GLU A 192 10.97 7.21 -9.81
N ARG A 193 11.45 8.34 -9.27
CA ARG A 193 11.30 9.66 -9.89
C ARG A 193 9.84 9.96 -10.23
N SER A 194 9.50 10.03 -11.53
CA SER A 194 8.14 10.28 -12.04
C SER A 194 7.40 9.02 -12.45
N ARG A 195 7.93 7.84 -12.10
CA ARG A 195 7.39 6.54 -12.50
C ARG A 195 6.89 5.75 -11.32
N LEU A 196 5.87 4.94 -11.57
CA LEU A 196 5.33 3.98 -10.62
C LEU A 196 5.03 2.67 -11.34
N ARG A 197 5.40 1.56 -10.70
CA ARG A 197 4.93 0.22 -11.06
C ARG A 197 4.14 -0.34 -9.89
N ALA A 198 2.94 -0.80 -10.16
CA ALA A 198 2.10 -1.44 -9.15
C ALA A 198 1.99 -2.93 -9.45
N MET A 199 2.29 -3.74 -8.44
CA MET A 199 2.16 -5.19 -8.47
C MET A 199 1.08 -5.63 -7.49
N VAL A 200 0.33 -6.64 -7.88
CA VAL A 200 -0.61 -7.34 -7.00
C VAL A 200 -0.22 -8.81 -7.00
N ASP A 201 0.01 -9.36 -5.81
CA ASP A 201 0.44 -10.74 -5.59
C ASP A 201 1.65 -11.13 -6.46
N GLY A 202 2.61 -10.20 -6.58
CA GLY A 202 3.85 -10.37 -7.33
C GLY A 202 3.74 -10.20 -8.86
N ARG A 203 2.55 -9.88 -9.40
CA ARG A 203 2.35 -9.61 -10.82
C ARG A 203 2.20 -8.12 -11.06
N GLU A 204 2.97 -7.55 -11.98
CA GLU A 204 2.78 -6.17 -12.42
C GLU A 204 1.41 -6.02 -13.09
N VAL A 205 0.63 -5.07 -12.60
CA VAL A 205 -0.74 -4.82 -13.08
C VAL A 205 -0.94 -3.41 -13.62
N LEU A 206 -0.08 -2.45 -13.23
CA LEU A 206 -0.19 -1.06 -13.68
C LEU A 206 1.19 -0.42 -13.69
N ALA A 207 1.50 0.32 -14.77
CA ALA A 207 2.65 1.21 -14.86
C ALA A 207 2.16 2.63 -15.15
N VAL A 208 2.76 3.61 -14.46
CA VAL A 208 2.50 5.05 -14.63
C VAL A 208 3.85 5.75 -14.80
N ASP A 209 4.02 6.55 -15.85
CA ASP A 209 5.30 7.21 -16.16
C ASP A 209 5.30 8.72 -15.87
N ASP A 210 4.16 9.26 -15.45
CA ASP A 210 3.92 10.68 -15.28
C ASP A 210 3.21 10.98 -13.96
N LEU A 211 3.82 10.58 -12.84
CA LEU A 211 3.36 10.93 -11.51
C LEU A 211 3.17 12.45 -11.37
N ARG A 212 2.06 12.85 -10.78
CA ARG A 212 1.65 14.27 -10.71
C ARG A 212 2.41 15.07 -9.65
N TYR A 213 2.83 14.40 -8.58
CA TYR A 213 3.55 15.00 -7.47
C TYR A 213 4.94 14.38 -7.29
N ALA A 214 5.55 14.00 -8.43
CA ALA A 214 6.86 13.35 -8.49
C ALA A 214 7.91 14.06 -7.62
N GLY A 215 8.61 13.30 -6.77
CA GLY A 215 9.67 13.80 -5.90
C GLY A 215 9.20 14.54 -4.65
N ARG A 216 7.88 14.68 -4.44
CA ARG A 216 7.38 15.19 -3.16
C ARG A 216 7.65 14.16 -2.07
N GLU A 217 8.24 14.61 -0.96
CA GLU A 217 8.33 13.82 0.25
C GLU A 217 7.13 14.12 1.15
N GLY A 218 6.56 13.08 1.73
CA GLY A 218 5.43 13.21 2.67
C GLY A 218 5.07 11.88 3.31
N PRO A 219 4.15 11.88 4.26
CA PRO A 219 3.66 10.65 4.87
C PRO A 219 2.93 9.79 3.84
N ILE A 220 2.74 8.52 4.19
CA ILE A 220 1.87 7.61 3.44
C ILE A 220 0.51 7.49 4.13
N GLY A 221 -0.49 7.01 3.40
CA GLY A 221 -1.82 6.76 3.94
C GLY A 221 -2.33 5.38 3.63
N LEU A 222 -2.99 4.77 4.61
CA LEU A 222 -3.82 3.58 4.42
C LEU A 222 -5.16 4.05 3.87
N TRP A 223 -5.32 3.93 2.56
CA TRP A 223 -6.39 4.60 1.82
C TRP A 223 -7.62 3.70 1.63
N ILE A 224 -8.78 4.24 1.84
CA ILE A 224 -10.10 3.62 1.56
C ILE A 224 -11.03 4.64 0.94
N ASP A 225 -12.20 4.20 0.46
CA ASP A 225 -13.24 5.11 0.00
C ASP A 225 -14.64 4.57 0.35
N ASP A 226 -15.65 5.19 -0.20
CA ASP A 226 -17.08 5.02 0.05
C ASP A 226 -17.49 3.56 0.32
N GLY A 227 -18.22 3.38 1.41
CA GLY A 227 -18.83 2.10 1.78
C GLY A 227 -17.87 0.95 2.05
N THR A 228 -16.59 1.26 2.30
CA THR A 228 -15.54 0.26 2.47
C THR A 228 -15.01 0.26 3.90
N ARG A 229 -14.83 -0.94 4.48
CA ARG A 229 -13.87 -1.18 5.55
C ARG A 229 -12.66 -1.87 4.95
N GLY A 230 -11.52 -1.18 4.98
CA GLY A 230 -10.23 -1.71 4.54
C GLY A 230 -9.48 -2.35 5.69
N TYR A 231 -8.77 -3.43 5.41
CA TYR A 231 -7.91 -4.15 6.34
C TYR A 231 -6.49 -4.12 5.82
N PHE A 232 -5.52 -3.83 6.72
CA PHE A 232 -4.11 -3.61 6.38
C PHE A 232 -3.20 -4.35 7.34
N ARG A 233 -2.13 -4.94 6.81
CA ARG A 233 -1.06 -5.56 7.60
C ARG A 233 0.24 -5.60 6.82
N ARG A 234 1.34 -5.90 7.51
CA ARG A 234 2.68 -6.11 6.91
C ARG A 234 3.13 -4.96 6.02
N LEU A 235 2.87 -3.72 6.45
CA LEU A 235 3.40 -2.55 5.75
C LEU A 235 4.92 -2.55 5.81
N ARG A 236 5.57 -2.44 4.66
CA ARG A 236 7.02 -2.33 4.50
C ARG A 236 7.35 -1.16 3.60
N ILE A 237 8.38 -0.44 3.95
CA ILE A 237 8.90 0.72 3.21
C ILE A 237 10.40 0.53 3.07
N SER A 238 10.93 0.61 1.84
CA SER A 238 12.37 0.48 1.58
C SER A 238 12.82 1.33 0.39
#